data_fcf242f990e75ea9a862030955b36eda
#
_entry.id   fcf242f990e75ea9a862030955b36eda
#
_cell.length_a   1.000
_cell.length_b   1.000
_cell.length_c   1.000
_cell.angle_alpha   90.00
_cell.angle_beta   90.00
_cell.angle_gamma   90.00
#
_symmetry.space_group_name_H-M   'P 1'
#
loop_
_entity.id
_entity.type
_entity.pdbx_description
1 polymer ?
#
loop_
_entity_poly.entity_id
_entity_poly.type
_entity_poly.pdbx_seq_one_letter_code
_entity_poly.pdbx_strand_id
1 'polypeptide(L)'
;AIARALLLEPELLICDEAVSSLDAATRTQILDLLLRVVKEKKIACLFISHDMALIRRISHRTGVLYKGTLAECAKTRDLCRDPWHPYTKVLLDSVMPPDLLKARKQKVPVVHEGKSEGGCPYFGSCGYKMEMCKDAAPEMYDFEGRAVSCHLYSKQQRAGRNPNYK
;
A
#
# COMPACT_ATOMS: atom_id res chain seq x y z
N ALA A 1 -25.73 -1.33 4.31
CA ALA A 1 -25.09 -0.28 3.49
C ALA A 1 -24.75 -0.79 2.09
N ILE A 2 -24.00 -1.92 1.91
CA ILE A 2 -23.55 -2.44 0.60
C ILE A 2 -24.73 -2.71 -0.36
N ALA A 3 -25.77 -3.44 0.09
CA ALA A 3 -26.92 -3.75 -0.76
C ALA A 3 -27.61 -2.49 -1.31
N ARG A 4 -27.75 -1.45 -0.49
CA ARG A 4 -28.34 -0.18 -0.93
C ARG A 4 -27.53 0.51 -2.01
N ALA A 5 -26.20 0.49 -1.91
CA ALA A 5 -25.32 1.05 -2.92
C ALA A 5 -25.40 0.29 -4.25
N LEU A 6 -25.51 -1.03 -4.20
CA LEU A 6 -25.64 -1.89 -5.38
C LEU A 6 -26.97 -1.77 -6.13
N LEU A 7 -28.05 -1.36 -5.44
CA LEU A 7 -29.35 -1.12 -6.08
C LEU A 7 -29.34 0.01 -7.10
N LEU A 8 -28.38 0.93 -6.98
CA LEU A 8 -28.21 2.06 -7.91
C LEU A 8 -27.42 1.68 -9.18
N GLU A 9 -27.02 0.43 -9.32
CA GLU A 9 -26.20 -0.08 -10.43
C GLU A 9 -24.98 0.79 -10.75
N PRO A 10 -24.13 1.08 -9.74
CA PRO A 10 -23.02 2.00 -9.91
C PRO A 10 -21.92 1.44 -10.83
N GLU A 11 -21.22 2.29 -11.56
CA GLU A 11 -20.00 1.92 -12.28
C GLU A 11 -18.78 1.79 -11.35
N LEU A 12 -18.77 2.52 -10.23
CA LEU A 12 -17.74 2.50 -9.18
C LEU A 12 -18.38 2.34 -7.81
N LEU A 13 -17.92 1.34 -7.06
CA LEU A 13 -18.27 1.13 -5.67
C LEU A 13 -17.08 1.45 -4.77
N ILE A 14 -17.27 2.37 -3.81
CA ILE A 14 -16.27 2.68 -2.80
C ILE A 14 -16.66 2.00 -1.48
N CYS A 15 -15.79 1.13 -0.99
CA CYS A 15 -15.94 0.39 0.27
C CYS A 15 -14.90 0.89 1.28
N ASP A 16 -15.28 1.80 2.15
CA ASP A 16 -14.43 2.31 3.22
C ASP A 16 -14.75 1.55 4.52
N GLU A 17 -13.79 0.73 4.98
CA GLU A 17 -13.90 -0.14 6.17
C GLU A 17 -15.21 -0.94 6.23
N ALA A 18 -15.80 -1.28 5.08
CA ALA A 18 -17.17 -1.77 4.94
C ALA A 18 -17.46 -3.10 5.66
N VAL A 19 -16.43 -3.83 6.09
CA VAL A 19 -16.55 -5.13 6.76
C VAL A 19 -15.74 -5.22 8.06
N SER A 20 -15.17 -4.12 8.53
CA SER A 20 -14.29 -4.09 9.71
C SER A 20 -14.99 -4.49 11.02
N SER A 21 -16.27 -4.17 11.16
CA SER A 21 -17.10 -4.47 12.35
C SER A 21 -17.66 -5.89 12.39
N LEU A 22 -17.43 -6.71 11.36
CA LEU A 22 -17.96 -8.07 11.27
C LEU A 22 -16.99 -9.09 11.88
N ASP A 23 -17.53 -10.16 12.45
CA ASP A 23 -16.72 -11.33 12.83
C ASP A 23 -16.09 -12.00 11.59
N ALA A 24 -15.04 -12.80 11.80
CA ALA A 24 -14.23 -13.34 10.72
C ALA A 24 -15.01 -14.22 9.73
N ALA A 25 -15.99 -15.00 10.21
CA ALA A 25 -16.79 -15.90 9.36
C ALA A 25 -17.75 -15.10 8.49
N THR A 26 -18.52 -14.20 9.10
CA THR A 26 -19.46 -13.31 8.40
C THR A 26 -18.73 -12.39 7.43
N ARG A 27 -17.57 -11.84 7.82
CA ARG A 27 -16.71 -11.00 6.96
C ARG A 27 -16.35 -11.74 5.67
N THR A 28 -15.90 -13.00 5.78
CA THR A 28 -15.53 -13.81 4.62
C THR A 28 -16.72 -14.02 3.67
N GLN A 29 -17.88 -14.39 4.20
CA GLN A 29 -19.08 -14.62 3.40
C GLN A 29 -19.55 -13.35 2.66
N ILE A 30 -19.58 -12.22 3.35
CA ILE A 30 -20.00 -10.93 2.76
C ILE A 30 -19.02 -10.49 1.67
N LEU A 31 -17.71 -10.67 1.88
CA LEU A 31 -16.72 -10.35 0.89
C LEU A 31 -16.82 -11.24 -0.36
N ASP A 32 -17.00 -12.54 -0.20
CA ASP A 32 -17.15 -13.45 -1.32
C ASP A 32 -18.41 -13.13 -2.14
N LEU A 33 -19.50 -12.77 -1.46
CA LEU A 33 -20.72 -12.30 -2.12
C LEU A 33 -20.47 -10.99 -2.88
N LEU A 34 -19.84 -9.99 -2.22
CA LEU A 34 -19.52 -8.71 -2.82
C LEU A 34 -18.64 -8.87 -4.07
N LEU A 35 -17.56 -9.63 -3.98
CA LEU A 35 -16.66 -9.89 -5.10
C LEU A 35 -17.36 -10.58 -6.28
N ARG A 36 -18.28 -11.50 -6.00
CA ARG A 36 -19.10 -12.15 -7.04
C ARG A 36 -19.97 -11.12 -7.76
N VAL A 37 -20.73 -10.30 -7.01
CA VAL A 37 -21.61 -9.28 -7.58
C VAL A 37 -20.82 -8.23 -8.39
N VAL A 38 -19.72 -7.74 -7.84
CA VAL A 38 -18.83 -6.77 -8.51
C VAL A 38 -18.30 -7.34 -9.84
N LYS A 39 -17.91 -8.61 -9.86
CA LYS A 39 -17.43 -9.29 -11.06
C LYS A 39 -18.54 -9.51 -12.10
N GLU A 40 -19.70 -10.00 -11.69
CA GLU A 40 -20.85 -10.27 -12.55
C GLU A 40 -21.40 -9.00 -13.19
N LYS A 41 -21.52 -7.93 -12.39
CA LYS A 41 -22.01 -6.62 -12.86
C LYS A 41 -20.90 -5.74 -13.47
N LYS A 42 -19.63 -6.19 -13.50
CA LYS A 42 -18.46 -5.44 -14.01
C LYS A 42 -18.27 -4.08 -13.36
N ILE A 43 -18.55 -3.97 -12.06
CA ILE A 43 -18.41 -2.75 -11.29
C ILE A 43 -16.94 -2.56 -10.91
N ALA A 44 -16.38 -1.35 -11.08
CA ALA A 44 -15.09 -1.01 -10.50
C ALA A 44 -15.25 -0.90 -8.98
N CYS A 45 -14.28 -1.44 -8.20
CA CYS A 45 -14.36 -1.40 -6.75
C CYS A 45 -13.08 -0.79 -6.16
N LEU A 46 -13.24 0.29 -5.38
CA LEU A 46 -12.20 0.85 -4.53
C LEU A 46 -12.44 0.38 -3.09
N PHE A 47 -11.54 -0.46 -2.58
CA PHE A 47 -11.64 -1.01 -1.24
C PHE A 47 -10.59 -0.37 -0.33
N ILE A 48 -11.03 0.26 0.76
CA ILE A 48 -10.16 0.90 1.76
C ILE A 48 -10.21 0.05 3.03
N SER A 49 -9.06 -0.40 3.51
CA SER A 49 -8.92 -1.19 4.72
C SER A 49 -7.51 -1.15 5.27
N HIS A 50 -7.35 -1.34 6.57
CA HIS A 50 -6.06 -1.57 7.23
C HIS A 50 -5.67 -3.05 7.27
N ASP A 51 -6.55 -3.96 6.85
CA ASP A 51 -6.30 -5.40 6.82
C ASP A 51 -5.58 -5.81 5.53
N MET A 52 -4.25 -5.91 5.59
CA MET A 52 -3.42 -6.30 4.45
C MET A 52 -3.65 -7.74 3.97
N ALA A 53 -4.09 -8.64 4.84
CA ALA A 53 -4.41 -10.02 4.44
C ALA A 53 -5.65 -10.01 3.54
N LEU A 54 -6.63 -9.20 3.92
CA LEU A 54 -7.83 -8.96 3.12
C LEU A 54 -7.49 -8.31 1.78
N ILE A 55 -6.79 -7.17 1.78
CA ILE A 55 -6.39 -6.45 0.56
C ILE A 55 -5.65 -7.38 -0.42
N ARG A 56 -4.72 -8.18 0.07
CA ARG A 56 -3.98 -9.16 -0.74
C ARG A 56 -4.88 -10.18 -1.43
N ARG A 57 -5.98 -10.59 -0.76
CA ARG A 57 -6.92 -11.58 -1.29
C ARG A 57 -7.81 -11.01 -2.39
N ILE A 58 -8.26 -9.74 -2.24
CA ILE A 58 -9.34 -9.19 -3.07
C ILE A 58 -8.86 -8.20 -4.15
N SER A 59 -7.70 -7.57 -3.98
CA SER A 59 -7.30 -6.44 -4.81
C SER A 59 -6.33 -6.84 -5.92
N HIS A 60 -6.53 -6.32 -7.13
CA HIS A 60 -5.59 -6.45 -8.25
C HIS A 60 -4.41 -5.47 -8.12
N ARG A 61 -4.71 -4.25 -7.68
CA ARG A 61 -3.76 -3.18 -7.42
C ARG A 61 -3.96 -2.66 -6.00
N THR A 62 -2.88 -2.24 -5.36
CA THR A 62 -2.91 -1.70 -3.99
C THR A 62 -2.13 -0.39 -3.95
N GLY A 63 -2.76 0.64 -3.37
CA GLY A 63 -2.12 1.87 -2.97
C GLY A 63 -1.91 1.89 -1.45
N VAL A 64 -0.72 2.26 -1.02
CA VAL A 64 -0.38 2.41 0.41
C VAL A 64 -0.35 3.89 0.74
N LEU A 65 -1.18 4.32 1.68
CA LEU A 65 -1.25 5.69 2.16
C LEU A 65 -0.48 5.85 3.46
N TYR A 66 0.27 6.93 3.58
CA TYR A 66 0.92 7.35 4.82
C TYR A 66 0.66 8.84 5.08
N LYS A 67 0.01 9.17 6.19
CA LYS A 67 -0.35 10.55 6.57
C LYS A 67 -1.00 11.35 5.43
N GLY A 68 -1.97 10.75 4.75
CA GLY A 68 -2.70 11.37 3.65
C GLY A 68 -1.97 11.41 2.30
N THR A 69 -0.74 10.91 2.22
CA THR A 69 0.05 10.87 0.98
C THR A 69 0.15 9.44 0.46
N LEU A 70 0.01 9.27 -0.86
CA LEU A 70 0.23 7.97 -1.51
C LEU A 70 1.73 7.66 -1.53
N ALA A 71 2.14 6.71 -0.70
CA ALA A 71 3.54 6.29 -0.57
C ALA A 71 3.98 5.37 -1.71
N GLU A 72 3.13 4.40 -2.06
CA GLU A 72 3.41 3.42 -3.11
C GLU A 72 2.10 2.88 -3.72
N CYS A 73 2.10 2.61 -5.02
CA CYS A 73 1.00 1.94 -5.71
C CYS A 73 1.55 0.95 -6.74
N ALA A 74 1.08 -0.31 -6.70
CA ALA A 74 1.51 -1.36 -7.63
C ALA A 74 0.45 -2.44 -7.79
N LYS A 75 0.70 -3.44 -8.66
CA LYS A 75 -0.04 -4.70 -8.61
C LYS A 75 0.13 -5.31 -7.22
N THR A 76 -0.93 -5.74 -6.61
CA THR A 76 -0.93 -6.24 -5.21
C THR A 76 0.10 -7.34 -4.98
N ARG A 77 0.23 -8.27 -5.93
CA ARG A 77 1.23 -9.34 -5.86
C ARG A 77 2.66 -8.81 -5.79
N ASP A 78 2.97 -7.81 -6.62
CA ASP A 78 4.32 -7.24 -6.72
C ASP A 78 4.64 -6.40 -5.50
N LEU A 79 3.68 -5.59 -5.03
CA LEU A 79 3.79 -4.80 -3.80
C LEU A 79 4.03 -5.69 -2.58
N CYS A 80 3.30 -6.80 -2.46
CA CYS A 80 3.48 -7.74 -1.33
C CYS A 80 4.81 -8.50 -1.40
N ARG A 81 5.31 -8.84 -2.60
CA ARG A 81 6.55 -9.60 -2.77
C ARG A 81 7.79 -8.73 -2.58
N ASP A 82 7.78 -7.55 -3.18
CA ASP A 82 8.92 -6.63 -3.25
C ASP A 82 8.45 -5.17 -3.10
N PRO A 83 8.08 -4.73 -1.88
CA PRO A 83 7.69 -3.34 -1.64
C PRO A 83 8.89 -2.41 -1.79
N TRP A 84 8.65 -1.25 -2.39
CA TRP A 84 9.70 -0.27 -2.67
C TRP A 84 9.80 0.81 -1.60
N HIS A 85 8.65 1.35 -1.17
CA HIS A 85 8.67 2.40 -0.16
C HIS A 85 9.07 1.84 1.22
N PRO A 86 9.97 2.48 1.97
CA PRO A 86 10.37 2.02 3.30
C PRO A 86 9.22 1.79 4.27
N TYR A 87 8.20 2.64 4.25
CA TYR A 87 6.99 2.45 5.03
C TYR A 87 6.22 1.18 4.64
N THR A 88 6.05 0.94 3.33
CA THR A 88 5.37 -0.26 2.84
C THR A 88 6.07 -1.54 3.31
N LYS A 89 7.41 -1.52 3.34
CA LYS A 89 8.21 -2.65 3.87
C LYS A 89 7.88 -2.92 5.33
N VAL A 90 7.94 -1.88 6.17
CA VAL A 90 7.63 -1.98 7.62
C VAL A 90 6.18 -2.42 7.85
N LEU A 91 5.24 -1.83 7.11
CA LEU A 91 3.83 -2.18 7.20
C LEU A 91 3.60 -3.68 6.90
N LEU A 92 4.15 -4.17 5.81
CA LEU A 92 4.01 -5.58 5.43
C LEU A 92 4.74 -6.52 6.40
N ASP A 93 5.90 -6.13 6.90
CA ASP A 93 6.66 -6.94 7.88
C ASP A 93 5.91 -7.07 9.23
N SER A 94 5.06 -6.11 9.57
CA SER A 94 4.25 -6.15 10.81
C SER A 94 3.00 -7.03 10.70
N VAL A 95 2.49 -7.30 9.49
CA VAL A 95 1.19 -7.98 9.28
C VAL A 95 1.31 -9.29 8.50
N MET A 96 2.46 -9.58 7.90
CA MET A 96 2.63 -10.81 7.10
C MET A 96 3.16 -11.96 7.94
N PRO A 97 2.71 -13.20 7.68
CA PRO A 97 3.25 -14.40 8.32
C PRO A 97 4.76 -14.55 8.10
N PRO A 98 5.50 -15.06 9.09
CA PRO A 98 6.96 -15.24 9.01
C PRO A 98 7.44 -16.04 7.79
N ASP A 99 6.64 -16.99 7.31
CA ASP A 99 6.99 -17.81 6.15
C ASP A 99 7.06 -17.03 4.84
N LEU A 100 6.26 -15.98 4.70
CA LEU A 100 6.30 -15.07 3.55
C LEU A 100 7.39 -14.01 3.70
N LEU A 101 7.84 -13.75 4.92
CA LEU A 101 8.95 -12.83 5.23
C LEU A 101 10.32 -13.47 5.00
N LYS A 102 10.44 -14.80 4.98
CA LYS A 102 11.71 -15.52 4.72
C LYS A 102 12.36 -15.15 3.39
N ALA A 103 11.58 -14.69 2.41
CA ALA A 103 12.09 -14.19 1.14
C ALA A 103 12.71 -12.78 1.25
N ARG A 104 12.47 -12.04 2.33
CA ARG A 104 12.97 -10.68 2.56
C ARG A 104 14.20 -10.74 3.45
N LYS A 105 15.36 -10.50 2.85
CA LYS A 105 16.66 -10.64 3.52
C LYS A 105 17.00 -9.52 4.51
N GLN A 106 16.24 -8.42 4.60
CA GLN A 106 16.61 -7.28 5.45
C GLN A 106 15.38 -6.67 6.14
N LYS A 107 15.44 -6.56 7.47
CA LYS A 107 14.54 -5.71 8.25
C LYS A 107 14.89 -4.25 7.99
N VAL A 108 13.87 -3.43 7.71
CA VAL A 108 14.07 -1.99 7.57
C VAL A 108 14.31 -1.41 8.96
N PRO A 109 15.41 -0.67 9.17
CA PRO A 109 15.61 0.04 10.44
C PRO A 109 14.49 1.08 10.61
N VAL A 110 13.81 1.05 11.74
CA VAL A 110 12.86 2.09 12.11
C VAL A 110 13.58 3.02 13.09
N VAL A 111 13.62 4.28 12.74
CA VAL A 111 14.22 5.33 13.58
C VAL A 111 13.09 6.23 14.06
N HIS A 112 13.10 6.61 15.34
CA HIS A 112 12.09 7.49 15.93
C HIS A 112 12.64 8.90 16.19
N GLU A 113 13.35 9.48 15.22
CA GLU A 113 13.97 10.79 15.37
C GLU A 113 13.60 11.75 14.23
N GLY A 114 13.15 12.93 14.64
CA GLY A 114 12.97 14.10 13.77
C GLY A 114 11.57 14.24 13.16
N LYS A 115 11.17 15.49 13.05
CA LYS A 115 10.04 15.93 12.21
C LYS A 115 10.63 16.65 11.00
N SER A 116 10.04 16.51 9.84
CA SER A 116 10.31 17.39 8.70
C SER A 116 9.13 18.35 8.55
N GLU A 117 9.39 19.63 8.48
CA GLU A 117 8.42 20.63 8.07
C GLU A 117 8.56 20.84 6.57
N GLY A 118 7.60 20.32 5.78
CA GLY A 118 7.61 20.40 4.31
C GLY A 118 8.38 19.30 3.58
N GLY A 119 9.10 18.42 4.30
CA GLY A 119 9.83 17.29 3.71
C GLY A 119 9.01 16.00 3.57
N CYS A 120 9.71 14.87 3.41
CA CYS A 120 9.12 13.55 3.30
C CYS A 120 8.25 13.22 4.56
N PRO A 121 6.97 12.86 4.42
CA PRO A 121 6.10 12.56 5.55
C PRO A 121 6.61 11.41 6.44
N TYR A 122 7.38 10.47 5.86
CA TYR A 122 7.95 9.33 6.56
C TYR A 122 9.36 9.58 7.12
N PHE A 123 9.94 10.78 6.96
CA PHE A 123 11.30 11.13 7.36
C PHE A 123 11.65 10.70 8.79
N GLY A 124 10.80 11.03 9.78
CA GLY A 124 11.06 10.76 11.19
C GLY A 124 11.18 9.28 11.57
N SER A 125 10.63 8.38 10.73
CA SER A 125 10.64 6.93 10.99
C SER A 125 11.45 6.14 9.95
N CYS A 126 12.03 6.83 8.95
CA CYS A 126 12.71 6.20 7.84
C CYS A 126 14.18 5.86 8.17
N GLY A 127 14.51 4.57 8.18
CA GLY A 127 15.90 4.13 8.34
C GLY A 127 16.80 4.38 7.11
N TYR A 128 16.24 4.81 5.98
CA TYR A 128 16.94 5.16 4.74
C TYR A 128 16.88 6.65 4.44
N LYS A 129 16.64 7.50 5.47
CA LYS A 129 16.53 8.94 5.30
C LYS A 129 17.82 9.54 4.75
N MET A 130 17.66 10.49 3.84
CA MET A 130 18.74 11.31 3.25
C MET A 130 18.47 12.78 3.61
N GLU A 131 19.49 13.64 3.49
CA GLU A 131 19.37 15.08 3.80
C GLU A 131 18.20 15.71 3.03
N MET A 132 18.09 15.45 1.74
CA MET A 132 17.01 15.96 0.90
C MET A 132 15.60 15.55 1.36
N CYS A 133 15.46 14.45 2.12
CA CYS A 133 14.18 14.02 2.65
C CYS A 133 13.66 14.94 3.76
N LYS A 134 14.53 15.74 4.39
CA LYS A 134 14.16 16.69 5.43
C LYS A 134 13.48 17.93 4.84
N ASP A 135 13.98 18.40 3.71
CA ASP A 135 13.65 19.71 3.17
C ASP A 135 12.59 19.65 2.06
N ALA A 136 12.48 18.52 1.36
CA ALA A 136 11.55 18.36 0.24
C ALA A 136 10.74 17.08 0.33
N ALA A 137 9.44 17.17 0.04
CA ALA A 137 8.59 16.01 -0.16
C ALA A 137 8.95 15.33 -1.50
N PRO A 138 9.05 13.99 -1.55
CA PRO A 138 9.32 13.30 -2.80
C PRO A 138 8.13 13.40 -3.76
N GLU A 139 8.43 13.58 -5.04
CA GLU A 139 7.44 13.44 -6.09
C GLU A 139 7.02 11.97 -6.25
N MET A 140 5.91 11.74 -6.95
CA MET A 140 5.50 10.41 -7.36
C MET A 140 6.28 10.00 -8.61
N TYR A 141 7.11 8.98 -8.50
CA TYR A 141 7.86 8.41 -9.62
C TYR A 141 7.09 7.20 -10.16
N ASP A 142 6.75 7.22 -11.46
CA ASP A 142 6.06 6.12 -12.14
C ASP A 142 7.05 5.24 -12.91
N PHE A 143 6.80 3.92 -12.87
CA PHE A 143 7.63 2.86 -13.45
C PHE A 143 6.74 1.78 -14.06
N GLU A 144 6.19 2.07 -15.24
CA GLU A 144 5.39 1.11 -16.01
C GLU A 144 4.26 0.44 -15.18
N GLY A 145 3.49 1.29 -14.49
CA GLY A 145 2.35 0.84 -13.70
C GLY A 145 2.64 0.54 -12.23
N ARG A 146 3.85 0.85 -11.77
CA ARG A 146 4.22 0.94 -10.36
C ARG A 146 4.65 2.35 -10.02
N ALA A 147 4.05 2.95 -9.02
CA ALA A 147 4.36 4.32 -8.59
C ALA A 147 4.85 4.34 -7.15
N VAL A 148 5.86 5.17 -6.85
CA VAL A 148 6.42 5.32 -5.51
C VAL A 148 6.81 6.76 -5.22
N SER A 149 6.42 7.27 -4.06
CA SER A 149 6.78 8.61 -3.57
C SER A 149 7.96 8.51 -2.60
N CYS A 150 9.18 8.35 -3.14
CA CYS A 150 10.39 8.20 -2.33
C CYS A 150 11.63 8.67 -3.08
N HIS A 151 12.44 9.53 -2.46
CA HIS A 151 13.68 10.05 -3.06
C HIS A 151 14.70 8.96 -3.44
N LEU A 152 14.64 7.78 -2.85
CA LEU A 152 15.46 6.63 -3.25
C LEU A 152 15.28 6.26 -4.73
N TYR A 153 14.18 6.68 -5.34
CA TYR A 153 13.81 6.39 -6.73
C TYR A 153 13.87 7.62 -7.65
N SER A 154 14.39 8.75 -7.17
CA SER A 154 14.59 9.93 -8.00
C SER A 154 15.56 9.66 -9.17
N LYS A 155 15.44 10.42 -10.27
CA LYS A 155 16.30 10.27 -11.46
C LYS A 155 17.80 10.38 -11.14
N GLN A 156 18.15 11.21 -10.17
CA GLN A 156 19.54 11.40 -9.70
C GLN A 156 20.13 10.17 -9.01
N GLN A 157 19.30 9.37 -8.37
CA GLN A 157 19.71 8.13 -7.70
C GLN A 157 19.76 6.93 -8.67
N ARG A 158 19.08 7.01 -9.84
CA ARG A 158 19.06 5.94 -10.84
C ARG A 158 20.41 5.77 -11.57
N ALA A 159 21.17 6.84 -11.75
CA ALA A 159 22.44 6.80 -12.48
C ALA A 159 23.54 5.97 -11.78
N GLY A 160 23.33 5.56 -10.51
CA GLY A 160 24.34 4.88 -9.72
C GLY A 160 23.92 3.63 -8.95
N ARG A 161 22.64 3.19 -8.96
CA ARG A 161 22.22 2.05 -8.14
C ARG A 161 21.15 1.18 -8.80
N ASN A 162 21.43 -0.11 -8.87
CA ASN A 162 20.46 -1.18 -9.09
C ASN A 162 19.33 -1.07 -8.04
N PRO A 163 18.03 -1.13 -8.41
CA PRO A 163 16.89 -1.04 -7.48
C PRO A 163 16.82 -2.16 -6.43
N ASN A 164 17.67 -3.17 -6.55
CA ASN A 164 17.82 -4.20 -5.53
C ASN A 164 18.84 -3.74 -4.50
N TYR A 165 18.38 -3.09 -3.43
CA TYR A 165 19.19 -2.92 -2.24
C TYR A 165 19.68 -4.29 -1.75
N LYS A 166 20.94 -4.61 -2.01
CA LYS A 166 21.67 -5.66 -1.32
C LYS A 166 22.11 -5.16 0.04
#